data_47efee567d5a15855a1d776a19ef248d
#
_entry.id   47efee567d5a15855a1d776a19ef248d
#
_cell.length_a   1.000
_cell.length_b   1.000
_cell.length_c   1.000
_cell.angle_alpha   90.00
_cell.angle_beta   90.00
_cell.angle_gamma   90.00
#
_symmetry.space_group_name_H-M   'P 1'
#
loop_
_entity.id
_entity.type
_entity.pdbx_description
1 polymer ?
#
loop_
_entity_poly.entity_id
_entity_poly.type
_entity_poly.pdbx_seq_one_letter_code
_entity_poly.pdbx_strand_id
1 'polypeptide(L)'
;LLNRLILFGFTFVFIWGSENGRIDSLPSPIKFAGTDFKLVENGNSSIHYIWLHGDEKTAKMALDHHISHFPGRAFFIQNNNREIPYLSTIIDPNRLFSRSGSYHSLRKFKPYWPPETLKKALDDIERDRIHFLEIIMPKKDGILISVHNNFRGYNVKYELKYSRKTSIKKEQNPRDFLLCTYEKDFEKLANGPYNVVLQDTVIKRDNGSLSWESLRRNVRYVNIETRLGYLTKQKKMLAFVSETLN
;
A
#
# COMPACT_ATOMS: atom_id res chain seq x y z
N LEU A 1 62.86 -53.48 -29.75
CA LEU A 1 62.37 -52.82 -28.50
C LEU A 1 61.22 -51.87 -28.87
N LEU A 2 59.97 -52.41 -28.75
CA LEU A 2 58.75 -51.69 -29.11
C LEU A 2 58.05 -51.27 -27.80
N ASN A 3 58.04 -49.98 -27.49
CA ASN A 3 57.26 -49.44 -26.37
C ASN A 3 55.81 -49.28 -26.83
N ARG A 4 54.90 -50.02 -26.21
CA ARG A 4 53.43 -49.82 -26.33
C ARG A 4 52.96 -48.77 -25.30
N LEU A 5 52.53 -47.67 -25.80
CA LEU A 5 51.81 -46.64 -25.01
C LEU A 5 50.33 -47.09 -24.85
N ILE A 6 49.90 -47.35 -23.64
CA ILE A 6 48.48 -47.62 -23.32
C ILE A 6 47.81 -46.30 -22.98
N LEU A 7 46.91 -45.86 -23.88
CA LEU A 7 46.03 -44.69 -23.60
C LEU A 7 44.82 -45.14 -22.80
N PHE A 8 44.69 -44.70 -21.55
CA PHE A 8 43.45 -44.80 -20.78
C PHE A 8 42.50 -43.66 -21.16
N GLY A 9 41.46 -44.04 -21.91
CA GLY A 9 40.38 -43.09 -22.19
C GLY A 9 39.43 -42.98 -20.98
N PHE A 10 39.40 -41.81 -20.36
CA PHE A 10 38.35 -41.48 -19.37
C PHE A 10 37.11 -41.00 -20.12
N THR A 11 36.06 -41.83 -20.12
CA THR A 11 34.72 -41.48 -20.61
C THR A 11 34.02 -40.68 -19.51
N PHE A 12 33.89 -39.36 -19.65
CA PHE A 12 33.03 -38.56 -18.81
C PHE A 12 31.58 -38.76 -19.29
N VAL A 13 30.78 -39.47 -18.46
CA VAL A 13 29.33 -39.53 -18.63
C VAL A 13 28.76 -38.28 -18.00
N PHE A 14 28.34 -37.31 -18.84
CA PHE A 14 27.51 -36.19 -18.40
C PHE A 14 26.08 -36.71 -18.15
N ILE A 15 25.72 -36.89 -16.89
CA ILE A 15 24.34 -37.06 -16.50
C ILE A 15 23.67 -35.70 -16.55
N TRP A 16 22.94 -35.43 -17.61
CA TRP A 16 22.04 -34.29 -17.68
C TRP A 16 20.83 -34.59 -16.81
N GLY A 17 20.85 -34.13 -15.58
CA GLY A 17 19.68 -34.07 -14.74
C GLY A 17 18.70 -33.10 -15.37
N SER A 18 17.57 -33.61 -15.89
CA SER A 18 16.43 -32.77 -16.23
C SER A 18 15.84 -32.20 -14.94
N GLU A 19 16.26 -31.00 -14.57
CA GLU A 19 15.46 -30.21 -13.66
C GLU A 19 14.14 -29.92 -14.36
N ASN A 20 13.08 -30.64 -13.93
CA ASN A 20 11.71 -30.25 -14.20
C ASN A 20 11.52 -28.84 -13.58
N GLY A 21 11.86 -27.82 -14.35
CA GLY A 21 11.52 -26.45 -14.02
C GLY A 21 10.01 -26.39 -13.86
N ARG A 22 9.52 -26.33 -12.61
CA ARG A 22 8.22 -25.75 -12.33
C ARG A 22 8.20 -24.42 -13.05
N ILE A 23 7.42 -24.32 -14.09
CA ILE A 23 6.97 -23.04 -14.61
C ILE A 23 6.09 -22.50 -13.48
N ASP A 24 6.69 -21.73 -12.56
CA ASP A 24 5.93 -20.93 -11.62
C ASP A 24 5.05 -20.05 -12.49
N SER A 25 3.76 -20.34 -12.49
CA SER A 25 2.77 -19.54 -13.17
C SER A 25 3.02 -18.09 -12.72
N LEU A 26 3.24 -17.18 -13.68
CA LEU A 26 3.34 -15.76 -13.41
C LEU A 26 2.22 -15.40 -12.42
N PRO A 27 2.53 -14.75 -11.29
CA PRO A 27 1.51 -14.43 -10.31
C PRO A 27 0.38 -13.70 -11.01
N SER A 28 -0.85 -14.14 -10.77
CA SER A 28 -2.04 -13.52 -11.33
C SER A 28 -1.95 -12.00 -11.11
N PRO A 29 -2.30 -11.17 -12.11
CA PRO A 29 -2.19 -9.72 -11.97
C PRO A 29 -2.97 -9.25 -10.75
N ILE A 30 -2.31 -8.52 -9.85
CA ILE A 30 -2.98 -7.93 -8.69
C ILE A 30 -3.87 -6.82 -9.21
N LYS A 31 -5.18 -6.92 -8.98
CA LYS A 31 -6.16 -5.95 -9.46
C LYS A 31 -7.05 -5.45 -8.33
N PHE A 32 -7.47 -4.19 -8.44
CA PHE A 32 -8.50 -3.60 -7.60
C PHE A 32 -9.38 -2.67 -8.42
N ALA A 33 -10.69 -2.94 -8.42
CA ALA A 33 -11.67 -2.21 -9.22
C ALA A 33 -11.23 -2.03 -10.69
N GLY A 34 -10.72 -3.11 -11.30
CA GLY A 34 -10.27 -3.14 -12.70
C GLY A 34 -8.89 -2.53 -12.96
N THR A 35 -8.23 -1.94 -11.97
CA THR A 35 -6.90 -1.33 -12.11
C THR A 35 -5.81 -2.27 -11.59
N ASP A 36 -4.74 -2.39 -12.36
CA ASP A 36 -3.59 -3.23 -12.01
C ASP A 36 -2.71 -2.59 -10.92
N PHE A 37 -2.07 -3.44 -10.12
CA PHE A 37 -1.04 -3.07 -9.17
C PHE A 37 0.24 -3.86 -9.44
N LYS A 38 1.36 -3.17 -9.46
CA LYS A 38 2.70 -3.78 -9.53
C LYS A 38 3.18 -4.05 -8.11
N LEU A 39 3.60 -5.29 -7.84
CA LEU A 39 4.32 -5.67 -6.63
C LEU A 39 5.82 -5.52 -6.85
N VAL A 40 6.52 -4.92 -5.89
CA VAL A 40 7.97 -4.89 -5.77
C VAL A 40 8.34 -5.42 -4.40
N GLU A 41 9.22 -6.41 -4.34
CA GLU A 41 9.65 -7.04 -3.09
C GLU A 41 11.16 -6.85 -2.91
N ASN A 42 11.56 -6.61 -1.67
CA ASN A 42 12.96 -6.58 -1.27
C ASN A 42 13.13 -7.34 0.04
N GLY A 43 13.92 -8.42 0.01
CA GLY A 43 14.17 -9.25 1.19
C GLY A 43 12.91 -9.87 1.79
N ASN A 44 13.03 -10.35 3.03
CA ASN A 44 11.91 -10.91 3.79
C ASN A 44 11.53 -9.93 4.92
N SER A 45 10.28 -9.49 4.93
CA SER A 45 9.77 -8.55 5.94
C SER A 45 8.25 -8.70 6.07
N SER A 46 7.73 -8.39 7.26
CA SER A 46 6.30 -8.26 7.52
C SER A 46 5.76 -6.84 7.25
N ILE A 47 6.59 -5.97 6.68
CA ILE A 47 6.18 -4.60 6.33
C ILE A 47 5.68 -4.57 4.90
N HIS A 48 4.44 -4.16 4.73
CA HIS A 48 3.84 -3.89 3.43
C HIS A 48 3.68 -2.39 3.23
N TYR A 49 3.92 -1.93 2.00
CA TYR A 49 3.77 -0.53 1.60
C TYR A 49 2.76 -0.44 0.46
N ILE A 50 2.02 0.66 0.40
CA ILE A 50 1.08 0.89 -0.70
C ILE A 50 1.05 2.34 -1.15
N TRP A 51 1.03 2.54 -2.48
CA TRP A 51 0.81 3.81 -3.15
C TRP A 51 -0.45 3.70 -4.01
N LEU A 52 -1.50 4.47 -3.65
CA LEU A 52 -2.87 4.33 -4.18
C LEU A 52 -3.26 5.38 -5.21
N HIS A 53 -2.57 6.53 -5.28
CA HIS A 53 -2.98 7.63 -6.16
C HIS A 53 -1.87 7.96 -7.17
N GLY A 54 -2.19 7.80 -8.45
CA GLY A 54 -1.22 7.95 -9.52
C GLY A 54 -0.68 9.37 -9.74
N ASP A 55 -1.36 10.40 -9.28
CA ASP A 55 -0.90 11.80 -9.33
C ASP A 55 0.05 12.18 -8.18
N GLU A 56 0.16 11.38 -7.13
CA GLU A 56 1.02 11.60 -5.98
C GLU A 56 2.47 11.16 -6.28
N LYS A 57 3.11 11.80 -7.27
CA LYS A 57 4.42 11.38 -7.81
C LYS A 57 5.55 11.43 -6.80
N THR A 58 5.53 12.40 -5.87
CA THR A 58 6.56 12.50 -4.82
C THR A 58 6.49 11.29 -3.88
N ALA A 59 5.29 10.85 -3.53
CA ALA A 59 5.07 9.65 -2.72
C ALA A 59 5.59 8.40 -3.43
N LYS A 60 5.31 8.26 -4.74
CA LYS A 60 5.86 7.18 -5.56
C LYS A 60 7.38 7.16 -5.54
N MET A 61 8.02 8.31 -5.82
CA MET A 61 9.48 8.43 -5.84
C MET A 61 10.11 8.09 -4.48
N ALA A 62 9.46 8.50 -3.38
CA ALA A 62 9.92 8.17 -2.03
C ALA A 62 9.83 6.66 -1.76
N LEU A 63 8.72 6.03 -2.15
CA LEU A 63 8.51 4.60 -1.98
C LEU A 63 9.40 3.76 -2.89
N ASP A 64 9.57 4.14 -4.16
CA ASP A 64 10.52 3.48 -5.09
C ASP A 64 11.95 3.46 -4.50
N HIS A 65 12.39 4.60 -3.98
CA HIS A 65 13.68 4.68 -3.31
C HIS A 65 13.71 3.83 -2.03
N HIS A 66 12.65 3.86 -1.23
CA HIS A 66 12.62 3.14 0.05
C HIS A 66 12.70 1.63 -0.16
N ILE A 67 11.85 1.07 -1.03
CA ILE A 67 11.82 -0.38 -1.26
C ILE A 67 13.11 -0.92 -1.92
N SER A 68 13.89 -0.07 -2.58
CA SER A 68 15.18 -0.48 -3.11
C SER A 68 16.30 -0.60 -2.05
N HIS A 69 16.08 -0.07 -0.84
CA HIS A 69 17.09 -0.03 0.23
C HIS A 69 16.63 -0.76 1.52
N PHE A 70 15.34 -0.91 1.72
CA PHE A 70 14.76 -1.50 2.94
C PHE A 70 13.89 -2.70 2.58
N PRO A 71 13.90 -3.76 3.43
CA PRO A 71 13.09 -4.94 3.18
C PRO A 71 11.59 -4.64 3.31
N GLY A 72 10.79 -5.30 2.45
CA GLY A 72 9.34 -5.16 2.44
C GLY A 72 8.69 -5.58 1.14
N ARG A 73 7.37 -5.39 1.08
CA ARG A 73 6.53 -5.61 -0.11
C ARG A 73 5.80 -4.31 -0.45
N ALA A 74 6.03 -3.75 -1.63
CA ALA A 74 5.44 -2.47 -2.05
C ALA A 74 4.48 -2.66 -3.23
N PHE A 75 3.25 -2.18 -3.07
CA PHE A 75 2.17 -2.25 -4.06
C PHE A 75 1.97 -0.88 -4.71
N PHE A 76 2.18 -0.82 -6.02
CA PHE A 76 2.10 0.41 -6.82
C PHE A 76 0.94 0.35 -7.79
N ILE A 77 -0.02 1.26 -7.66
CA ILE A 77 -1.10 1.39 -8.63
C ILE A 77 -0.55 1.69 -10.04
N GLN A 78 -1.08 1.02 -11.06
CA GLN A 78 -0.71 1.24 -12.46
C GLN A 78 -1.69 2.22 -13.12
N ASN A 79 -1.74 3.43 -12.56
CA ASN A 79 -2.53 4.55 -13.06
C ASN A 79 -1.75 5.86 -12.85
N ASN A 80 -2.00 6.88 -13.68
CA ASN A 80 -1.30 8.17 -13.58
C ASN A 80 -2.12 9.26 -12.90
N ASN A 81 -3.41 9.04 -12.72
CA ASN A 81 -4.35 9.99 -12.14
C ASN A 81 -4.71 9.59 -10.71
N ARG A 82 -5.34 10.50 -9.98
CA ARG A 82 -5.89 10.22 -8.66
C ARG A 82 -7.04 9.24 -8.73
N GLU A 83 -8.01 9.55 -9.59
CA GLU A 83 -9.15 8.68 -9.85
C GLU A 83 -8.81 7.64 -10.93
N ILE A 84 -9.33 6.44 -10.76
CA ILE A 84 -9.22 5.34 -11.73
C ILE A 84 -10.49 5.22 -12.57
N PRO A 85 -10.40 4.83 -13.86
CA PRO A 85 -11.58 4.50 -14.66
C PRO A 85 -12.33 3.31 -14.07
N TYR A 86 -13.66 3.41 -14.01
CA TYR A 86 -14.51 2.30 -13.58
C TYR A 86 -15.87 2.38 -14.27
N LEU A 87 -16.20 1.38 -15.09
CA LEU A 87 -17.38 1.38 -15.95
C LEU A 87 -17.48 2.69 -16.74
N SER A 88 -18.57 3.43 -16.57
CA SER A 88 -18.82 4.72 -17.25
C SER A 88 -18.54 5.94 -16.35
N THR A 89 -17.65 5.82 -15.37
CA THR A 89 -17.26 6.90 -14.44
C THR A 89 -15.78 6.79 -14.04
N ILE A 90 -15.34 7.67 -13.16
CA ILE A 90 -14.06 7.58 -12.47
C ILE A 90 -14.31 7.53 -10.96
N ILE A 91 -13.43 6.85 -10.22
CA ILE A 91 -13.57 6.64 -8.77
C ILE A 91 -12.23 6.80 -8.06
N ASP A 92 -12.23 7.29 -6.83
CA ASP A 92 -11.04 7.37 -5.98
C ASP A 92 -10.79 5.98 -5.35
N PRO A 93 -9.67 5.30 -5.64
CA PRO A 93 -9.38 3.97 -5.10
C PRO A 93 -9.30 3.96 -3.57
N ASN A 94 -8.87 5.05 -2.93
CA ASN A 94 -8.87 5.19 -1.48
C ASN A 94 -10.24 5.56 -0.88
N ARG A 95 -11.32 5.26 -1.60
CA ARG A 95 -12.72 5.38 -1.14
C ARG A 95 -13.50 4.08 -1.31
N LEU A 96 -12.82 3.00 -1.70
CA LEU A 96 -13.45 1.74 -2.05
C LEU A 96 -13.34 0.68 -0.95
N PHE A 97 -12.73 1.01 0.19
CA PHE A 97 -12.51 0.07 1.30
C PHE A 97 -13.71 -0.08 2.24
N SER A 98 -14.87 0.50 1.89
CA SER A 98 -16.16 0.17 2.47
C SER A 98 -17.26 0.29 1.43
N ARG A 99 -18.39 -0.43 1.64
CA ARG A 99 -19.55 -0.34 0.73
C ARG A 99 -20.13 1.08 0.69
N SER A 100 -20.17 1.77 1.83
CA SER A 100 -20.60 3.17 1.92
C SER A 100 -19.67 4.10 1.13
N GLY A 101 -18.36 3.96 1.30
CA GLY A 101 -17.37 4.72 0.53
C GLY A 101 -17.48 4.48 -0.96
N SER A 102 -17.61 3.21 -1.39
CA SER A 102 -17.82 2.83 -2.79
C SER A 102 -19.08 3.47 -3.38
N TYR A 103 -20.19 3.47 -2.63
CA TYR A 103 -21.44 4.10 -3.04
C TYR A 103 -21.26 5.61 -3.31
N HIS A 104 -20.63 6.32 -2.39
CA HIS A 104 -20.39 7.75 -2.57
C HIS A 104 -19.37 8.04 -3.69
N SER A 105 -18.34 7.21 -3.82
CA SER A 105 -17.32 7.34 -4.86
C SER A 105 -17.92 7.17 -6.28
N LEU A 106 -18.75 6.13 -6.48
CA LEU A 106 -19.43 5.88 -7.74
C LEU A 106 -20.34 7.05 -8.16
N ARG A 107 -20.98 7.71 -7.20
CA ARG A 107 -21.92 8.81 -7.47
C ARG A 107 -21.29 10.19 -7.53
N LYS A 108 -20.00 10.33 -7.14
CA LYS A 108 -19.29 11.62 -7.13
C LYS A 108 -19.25 12.28 -8.52
N PHE A 109 -18.94 11.49 -9.56
CA PHE A 109 -18.80 12.00 -10.93
C PHE A 109 -19.93 11.52 -11.84
N LYS A 110 -20.76 10.59 -11.39
CA LYS A 110 -21.98 10.12 -12.06
C LYS A 110 -23.10 9.98 -11.05
N PRO A 111 -23.86 11.05 -10.76
CA PRO A 111 -24.87 11.06 -9.70
C PRO A 111 -25.99 10.04 -9.89
N TYR A 112 -26.35 9.75 -11.15
CA TYR A 112 -27.48 8.90 -11.51
C TYR A 112 -27.01 7.56 -12.07
N TRP A 113 -27.51 6.49 -11.46
CA TRP A 113 -27.29 5.11 -11.86
C TRP A 113 -28.62 4.36 -11.86
N PRO A 114 -28.88 3.49 -12.86
CA PRO A 114 -29.96 2.53 -12.74
C PRO A 114 -29.71 1.66 -11.49
N PRO A 115 -30.75 1.40 -10.66
CA PRO A 115 -30.58 0.70 -9.37
C PRO A 115 -29.84 -0.63 -9.47
N GLU A 116 -30.19 -1.47 -10.45
CA GLU A 116 -29.56 -2.77 -10.65
C GLU A 116 -28.08 -2.65 -11.08
N THR A 117 -27.76 -1.65 -11.92
CA THR A 117 -26.39 -1.39 -12.34
C THR A 117 -25.54 -0.90 -11.16
N LEU A 118 -26.08 -0.02 -10.32
CA LEU A 118 -25.39 0.46 -9.13
C LEU A 118 -25.17 -0.69 -8.12
N LYS A 119 -26.19 -1.51 -7.89
CA LYS A 119 -26.08 -2.68 -7.02
C LYS A 119 -24.99 -3.63 -7.51
N LYS A 120 -25.02 -3.97 -8.80
CA LYS A 120 -23.99 -4.84 -9.41
C LYS A 120 -22.58 -4.24 -9.27
N ALA A 121 -22.41 -2.94 -9.55
CA ALA A 121 -21.11 -2.27 -9.41
C ALA A 121 -20.59 -2.32 -7.96
N LEU A 122 -21.46 -2.13 -6.98
CA LEU A 122 -21.10 -2.24 -5.56
C LEU A 122 -20.70 -3.67 -5.16
N ASP A 123 -21.42 -4.67 -5.66
CA ASP A 123 -21.14 -6.08 -5.40
C ASP A 123 -19.82 -6.53 -6.06
N ASP A 124 -19.54 -6.05 -7.27
CA ASP A 124 -18.28 -6.30 -7.98
C ASP A 124 -17.08 -5.65 -7.24
N ILE A 125 -17.20 -4.38 -6.82
CA ILE A 125 -16.15 -3.70 -6.03
C ILE A 125 -15.92 -4.41 -4.70
N GLU A 126 -16.98 -4.90 -4.05
CA GLU A 126 -16.87 -5.61 -2.78
C GLU A 126 -16.08 -6.92 -2.91
N ARG A 127 -16.35 -7.69 -3.96
CA ARG A 127 -15.61 -8.92 -4.26
C ARG A 127 -14.13 -8.62 -4.55
N ASP A 128 -13.86 -7.63 -5.41
CA ASP A 128 -12.50 -7.21 -5.74
C ASP A 128 -11.75 -6.72 -4.48
N ARG A 129 -12.43 -5.95 -3.61
CA ARG A 129 -11.87 -5.46 -2.35
C ARG A 129 -11.45 -6.60 -1.42
N ILE A 130 -12.28 -7.62 -1.26
CA ILE A 130 -11.97 -8.76 -0.40
C ILE A 130 -10.69 -9.43 -0.89
N HIS A 131 -10.62 -9.75 -2.18
CA HIS A 131 -9.45 -10.38 -2.78
C HIS A 131 -8.20 -9.49 -2.71
N PHE A 132 -8.34 -8.20 -3.00
CA PHE A 132 -7.22 -7.25 -2.94
C PHE A 132 -6.66 -7.13 -1.51
N LEU A 133 -7.53 -7.07 -0.51
CA LEU A 133 -7.13 -6.99 0.90
C LEU A 133 -6.39 -8.25 1.37
N GLU A 134 -6.76 -9.45 0.89
CA GLU A 134 -6.03 -10.69 1.18
C GLU A 134 -4.57 -10.63 0.70
N ILE A 135 -4.31 -9.88 -0.38
CA ILE A 135 -2.97 -9.75 -0.98
C ILE A 135 -2.15 -8.66 -0.27
N ILE A 136 -2.74 -7.47 -0.02
CA ILE A 136 -2.00 -6.31 0.49
C ILE A 136 -1.85 -6.30 2.01
N MET A 137 -2.77 -6.95 2.75
CA MET A 137 -2.68 -6.97 4.21
C MET A 137 -1.49 -7.82 4.67
N PRO A 138 -0.66 -7.33 5.59
CA PRO A 138 0.42 -8.11 6.14
C PRO A 138 -0.12 -9.27 6.99
N LYS A 139 0.71 -10.29 7.21
CA LYS A 139 0.41 -11.34 8.19
C LYS A 139 0.29 -10.75 9.59
N LYS A 140 -0.18 -11.56 10.55
CA LYS A 140 -0.27 -11.18 11.96
C LYS A 140 1.02 -10.52 12.43
N ASP A 141 0.88 -9.44 13.19
CA ASP A 141 1.97 -8.60 13.72
C ASP A 141 2.74 -7.75 12.69
N GLY A 142 2.46 -7.93 11.40
CA GLY A 142 2.98 -7.06 10.36
C GLY A 142 2.29 -5.68 10.33
N ILE A 143 2.82 -4.78 9.51
CA ILE A 143 2.31 -3.41 9.38
C ILE A 143 2.09 -3.05 7.91
N LEU A 144 0.99 -2.36 7.63
CA LEU A 144 0.72 -1.74 6.33
C LEU A 144 1.00 -0.23 6.40
N ILE A 145 1.88 0.26 5.54
CA ILE A 145 2.25 1.67 5.46
C ILE A 145 1.78 2.23 4.12
N SER A 146 0.89 3.20 4.12
CA SER A 146 0.52 3.94 2.91
C SER A 146 1.28 5.26 2.80
N VAL A 147 1.60 5.64 1.56
CA VAL A 147 2.31 6.88 1.26
C VAL A 147 1.45 7.76 0.38
N HIS A 148 1.23 9.00 0.84
CA HIS A 148 0.36 9.97 0.19
C HIS A 148 1.00 11.34 0.05
N ASN A 149 0.54 12.08 -0.95
CA ASN A 149 0.81 13.52 -1.05
C ASN A 149 -0.48 14.31 -0.97
N ASN A 150 -0.47 15.38 -0.20
CA ASN A 150 -1.57 16.33 -0.21
C ASN A 150 -1.14 17.65 -0.88
N PHE A 151 -1.97 18.18 -1.77
CA PHE A 151 -1.76 19.46 -2.44
C PHE A 151 -2.98 20.41 -2.31
N ARG A 152 -4.12 19.91 -1.82
CA ARG A 152 -5.39 20.67 -1.67
C ARG A 152 -5.64 21.15 -0.23
N GLY A 153 -4.58 21.24 0.59
CA GLY A 153 -4.71 21.78 1.94
C GLY A 153 -5.09 20.80 3.04
N TYR A 154 -5.28 19.50 2.70
CA TYR A 154 -5.50 18.47 3.70
C TYR A 154 -4.36 18.46 4.73
N ASN A 155 -4.71 18.40 6.00
CA ASN A 155 -3.75 18.52 7.10
C ASN A 155 -4.27 17.81 8.35
N VAL A 156 -3.41 17.65 9.33
CA VAL A 156 -3.67 16.93 10.59
C VAL A 156 -4.91 17.42 11.35
N LYS A 157 -5.29 18.69 11.22
CA LYS A 157 -6.47 19.23 11.92
C LYS A 157 -7.80 18.57 11.51
N TYR A 158 -7.87 18.05 10.27
CA TYR A 158 -9.06 17.32 9.82
C TYR A 158 -9.25 15.98 10.54
N GLU A 159 -8.17 15.40 11.08
CA GLU A 159 -8.16 14.12 11.76
C GLU A 159 -8.39 14.23 13.28
N LEU A 160 -8.18 15.42 13.88
CA LEU A 160 -8.28 15.59 15.34
C LEU A 160 -9.62 15.15 15.92
N LYS A 161 -10.71 15.33 15.20
CA LYS A 161 -12.06 14.91 15.63
C LYS A 161 -12.27 13.39 15.68
N TYR A 162 -11.38 12.64 15.06
CA TYR A 162 -11.41 11.16 15.01
C TYR A 162 -10.29 10.53 15.84
N SER A 163 -9.53 11.34 16.57
CA SER A 163 -8.31 10.93 17.24
C SER A 163 -8.39 11.20 18.73
N ARG A 164 -8.29 10.17 19.55
CA ARG A 164 -8.21 10.33 21.01
C ARG A 164 -6.83 10.80 21.48
N LYS A 165 -5.79 10.45 20.77
CA LYS A 165 -4.41 10.81 21.08
C LYS A 165 -3.77 11.53 19.90
N THR A 166 -3.12 12.65 20.18
CA THR A 166 -2.41 13.43 19.16
C THR A 166 -1.07 13.92 19.70
N SER A 167 -0.06 13.99 18.83
CA SER A 167 1.23 14.60 19.10
C SER A 167 1.53 15.63 18.01
N ILE A 168 1.24 16.89 18.29
CA ILE A 168 1.40 17.99 17.33
C ILE A 168 2.67 18.76 17.66
N LYS A 169 3.59 18.84 16.70
CA LYS A 169 4.87 19.53 16.84
C LYS A 169 4.76 20.95 16.27
N LYS A 170 5.07 21.96 17.05
CA LYS A 170 5.00 23.39 16.66
C LYS A 170 5.82 23.69 15.41
N GLU A 171 6.97 23.05 15.28
CA GLU A 171 7.95 23.28 14.19
C GLU A 171 7.60 22.49 12.91
N GLN A 172 6.55 21.67 12.93
CA GLN A 172 6.16 20.88 11.77
C GLN A 172 5.00 21.52 11.02
N ASN A 173 5.06 21.43 9.69
CA ASN A 173 3.92 21.82 8.88
C ASN A 173 2.73 20.89 9.16
N PRO A 174 1.53 21.41 9.43
CA PRO A 174 0.35 20.57 9.72
C PRO A 174 -0.07 19.65 8.56
N ARG A 175 0.42 19.88 7.36
CA ARG A 175 0.19 19.01 6.19
C ARG A 175 1.15 17.84 6.09
N ASP A 176 2.21 17.81 6.90
CA ASP A 176 3.16 16.72 7.00
C ASP A 176 2.91 15.99 8.32
N PHE A 177 2.24 14.83 8.26
CA PHE A 177 1.83 14.10 9.45
C PHE A 177 1.71 12.60 9.22
N LEU A 178 1.67 11.87 10.31
CA LEU A 178 1.42 10.44 10.40
C LEU A 178 0.05 10.21 11.02
N LEU A 179 -0.75 9.32 10.42
CA LEU A 179 -1.96 8.79 11.01
C LEU A 179 -1.74 7.30 11.25
N CYS A 180 -1.91 6.83 12.47
CA CYS A 180 -1.78 5.41 12.79
C CYS A 180 -3.07 4.88 13.43
N THR A 181 -3.29 3.56 13.34
CA THR A 181 -4.49 2.89 13.86
C THR A 181 -4.22 2.08 15.12
N TYR A 182 -2.97 1.98 15.56
CA TYR A 182 -2.57 1.16 16.69
C TYR A 182 -1.89 1.98 17.78
N GLU A 183 -2.37 1.88 19.01
CA GLU A 183 -1.94 2.75 20.12
C GLU A 183 -0.45 2.62 20.43
N LYS A 184 0.08 1.39 20.45
CA LYS A 184 1.53 1.18 20.70
C LYS A 184 2.40 1.79 19.60
N ASP A 185 1.91 1.80 18.36
CA ASP A 185 2.61 2.45 17.26
C ASP A 185 2.56 3.97 17.41
N PHE A 186 1.41 4.52 17.83
CA PHE A 186 1.30 5.95 18.17
C PHE A 186 2.30 6.35 19.24
N GLU A 187 2.42 5.59 20.33
CA GLU A 187 3.34 5.89 21.45
C GLU A 187 4.80 5.96 20.99
N LYS A 188 5.21 5.02 20.13
CA LYS A 188 6.56 5.03 19.54
C LYS A 188 6.76 6.22 18.61
N LEU A 189 5.82 6.46 17.68
CA LEU A 189 5.92 7.53 16.68
C LEU A 189 5.81 8.93 17.30
N ALA A 190 5.05 9.10 18.37
CA ALA A 190 4.85 10.37 19.06
C ALA A 190 6.14 10.90 19.73
N ASN A 191 7.10 10.02 20.03
CA ASN A 191 8.42 10.41 20.53
C ASN A 191 9.32 11.01 19.44
N GLY A 192 8.96 10.82 18.17
CA GLY A 192 9.70 11.35 17.03
C GLY A 192 9.36 12.81 16.69
N PRO A 193 9.96 13.33 15.61
CA PRO A 193 9.87 14.75 15.27
C PRO A 193 8.63 15.13 14.45
N TYR A 194 7.71 14.22 14.15
CA TYR A 194 6.59 14.45 13.25
C TYR A 194 5.27 14.64 13.98
N ASN A 195 4.30 15.28 13.31
CA ASN A 195 2.91 15.28 13.76
C ASN A 195 2.35 13.87 13.66
N VAL A 196 1.69 13.39 14.71
CA VAL A 196 1.08 12.05 14.77
C VAL A 196 -0.33 12.16 15.32
N VAL A 197 -1.26 11.41 14.73
CA VAL A 197 -2.62 11.23 15.22
C VAL A 197 -2.97 9.75 15.29
N LEU A 198 -3.73 9.37 16.32
CA LEU A 198 -4.23 8.02 16.50
C LEU A 198 -5.70 7.94 16.06
N GLN A 199 -5.97 7.26 14.96
CA GLN A 199 -7.32 6.92 14.52
C GLN A 199 -7.69 5.55 15.12
N ASP A 200 -8.38 5.54 16.24
CA ASP A 200 -8.65 4.34 17.04
C ASP A 200 -10.14 4.07 17.33
N THR A 201 -11.01 4.92 16.81
CA THR A 201 -12.45 4.78 17.02
C THR A 201 -13.17 4.57 15.70
N VAL A 202 -13.72 3.36 15.52
CA VAL A 202 -14.49 3.04 14.30
C VAL A 202 -15.77 3.87 14.28
N ILE A 203 -16.02 4.53 13.15
CA ILE A 203 -17.25 5.30 12.90
C ILE A 203 -18.21 4.51 12.01
N LYS A 204 -19.53 4.71 12.23
CA LYS A 204 -20.57 3.97 11.47
C LYS A 204 -20.59 4.29 9.97
N ARG A 205 -20.26 5.52 9.60
CA ARG A 205 -20.22 5.98 8.21
C ARG A 205 -18.87 6.63 7.94
N ASP A 206 -17.94 5.83 7.50
CA ASP A 206 -16.62 6.30 7.08
C ASP A 206 -16.60 6.69 5.59
N ASN A 207 -15.51 7.29 5.17
CA ASN A 207 -15.31 7.73 3.80
C ASN A 207 -14.75 6.64 2.87
N GLY A 208 -14.63 5.39 3.32
CA GLY A 208 -14.10 4.26 2.56
C GLY A 208 -12.60 4.24 2.40
N SER A 209 -11.83 4.99 3.20
CA SER A 209 -10.37 4.95 3.12
C SER A 209 -9.77 3.67 3.71
N LEU A 210 -8.56 3.34 3.27
CA LEU A 210 -7.82 2.17 3.72
C LEU A 210 -7.52 2.22 5.23
N SER A 211 -7.35 3.42 5.82
CA SER A 211 -7.14 3.58 7.26
C SER A 211 -8.33 3.05 8.09
N TRP A 212 -9.56 3.36 7.67
CA TRP A 212 -10.77 2.85 8.34
C TRP A 212 -10.91 1.33 8.19
N GLU A 213 -10.56 0.78 7.03
CA GLU A 213 -10.61 -0.67 6.84
C GLU A 213 -9.53 -1.40 7.65
N SER A 214 -8.32 -0.84 7.71
CA SER A 214 -7.24 -1.38 8.54
C SER A 214 -7.63 -1.39 10.03
N LEU A 215 -8.28 -0.32 10.50
CA LEU A 215 -8.79 -0.24 11.86
C LEU A 215 -9.87 -1.30 12.13
N ARG A 216 -10.86 -1.48 11.21
CA ARG A 216 -11.90 -2.52 11.33
C ARG A 216 -11.33 -3.94 11.39
N ARG A 217 -10.25 -4.18 10.67
CA ARG A 217 -9.57 -5.48 10.63
C ARG A 217 -8.53 -5.68 11.73
N ASN A 218 -8.36 -4.68 12.60
CA ASN A 218 -7.31 -4.69 13.62
C ASN A 218 -5.91 -4.93 13.03
N VAL A 219 -5.63 -4.32 11.87
CA VAL A 219 -4.33 -4.35 11.21
C VAL A 219 -3.55 -3.10 11.61
N ARG A 220 -2.29 -3.27 12.01
CA ARG A 220 -1.37 -2.17 12.25
C ARG A 220 -1.20 -1.38 10.94
N TYR A 221 -1.53 -0.10 10.98
CA TYR A 221 -1.51 0.74 9.78
C TYR A 221 -0.96 2.13 10.09
N VAL A 222 -0.14 2.63 9.17
CA VAL A 222 0.32 4.03 9.19
C VAL A 222 0.10 4.66 7.82
N ASN A 223 -0.56 5.82 7.80
CA ASN A 223 -0.60 6.70 6.64
C ASN A 223 0.42 7.82 6.81
N ILE A 224 1.29 7.98 5.83
CA ILE A 224 2.28 9.07 5.75
C ILE A 224 1.74 10.11 4.78
N GLU A 225 1.32 11.25 5.30
CA GLU A 225 0.90 12.42 4.53
C GLU A 225 2.04 13.45 4.44
N THR A 226 2.37 13.83 3.21
CA THR A 226 3.40 14.86 2.97
C THR A 226 2.93 15.79 1.87
N ARG A 227 3.30 17.06 1.95
CA ARG A 227 3.05 18.02 0.86
C ARG A 227 3.67 17.52 -0.45
N LEU A 228 2.92 17.60 -1.54
CA LEU A 228 3.43 17.30 -2.87
C LEU A 228 4.67 18.15 -3.18
N GLY A 229 5.71 17.54 -3.74
CA GLY A 229 7.00 18.18 -4.04
C GLY A 229 8.06 18.08 -2.94
N TYR A 230 7.70 17.66 -1.73
CA TYR A 230 8.62 17.59 -0.59
C TYR A 230 9.29 16.21 -0.43
N LEU A 231 9.99 15.76 -1.48
CA LEU A 231 10.57 14.41 -1.58
C LEU A 231 11.50 14.06 -0.40
N THR A 232 12.42 14.96 -0.05
CA THR A 232 13.36 14.72 1.07
C THR A 232 12.62 14.53 2.40
N LYS A 233 11.54 15.32 2.62
CA LYS A 233 10.71 15.17 3.82
C LYS A 233 10.03 13.82 3.84
N GLN A 234 9.42 13.41 2.73
CA GLN A 234 8.71 12.14 2.63
C GLN A 234 9.64 10.93 2.79
N LYS A 235 10.82 10.97 2.20
CA LYS A 235 11.85 9.92 2.41
C LYS A 235 12.22 9.80 3.89
N LYS A 236 12.47 10.94 4.58
CA LYS A 236 12.80 10.94 6.02
C LYS A 236 11.64 10.42 6.89
N MET A 237 10.40 10.78 6.57
CA MET A 237 9.23 10.28 7.30
C MET A 237 9.04 8.78 7.10
N LEU A 238 9.21 8.29 5.86
CA LEU A 238 9.06 6.88 5.53
C LEU A 238 10.16 6.02 6.22
N ALA A 239 11.41 6.46 6.17
CA ALA A 239 12.52 5.79 6.87
C ALA A 239 12.27 5.75 8.39
N PHE A 240 11.90 6.89 8.98
CA PHE A 240 11.59 6.97 10.41
C PHE A 240 10.47 6.01 10.83
N VAL A 241 9.36 5.93 10.09
CA VAL A 241 8.26 5.01 10.40
C VAL A 241 8.73 3.55 10.31
N SER A 242 9.42 3.21 9.24
CA SER A 242 9.91 1.86 8.98
C SER A 242 10.92 1.40 10.06
N GLU A 243 11.85 2.25 10.46
CA GLU A 243 12.86 1.96 11.49
C GLU A 243 12.25 1.89 12.90
N THR A 244 11.26 2.75 13.20
CA THR A 244 10.63 2.83 14.53
C THR A 244 9.69 1.65 14.81
N LEU A 245 9.05 1.12 13.76
CA LEU A 245 7.95 0.13 13.89
C LEU A 245 8.31 -1.28 13.41
N ASN A 246 9.54 -1.45 12.95
CA ASN A 246 10.09 -2.76 12.56
C ASN A 246 10.29 -3.69 13.77
#